data_c998a15fb447f69e7e671902277ba817
#
_entry.id   c998a15fb447f69e7e671902277ba817
#
_cell.length_a   1.000
_cell.length_b   1.000
_cell.length_c   1.000
_cell.angle_alpha   90.00
_cell.angle_beta   90.00
_cell.angle_gamma   90.00
#
_symmetry.space_group_name_H-M   'P 1'
#
loop_
_entity.id
_entity.type
_entity.pdbx_description
1 polymer ?
#
loop_
_entity_poly.entity_id
_entity_poly.type
_entity_poly.pdbx_seq_one_letter_code
_entity_poly.pdbx_strand_id
1 'polypeptide(L)' 'MQKVWMVWQTVDFGQDWLVGTFSSQAKADKAADDMFFGWLADRDMTLAQWRAKQDQPWFDTDDPFFVTATDVQ' A
#
# COMPACT_ATOMS: atom_id res chain seq x y z
N MET A 1 16.56 16.06 13.51
CA MET A 1 15.68 14.90 13.46
C MET A 1 15.42 14.51 12.04
N GLN A 2 15.62 13.27 11.74
CA GLN A 2 15.30 12.73 10.42
C GLN A 2 13.96 12.01 10.50
N LYS A 3 13.22 12.11 9.41
CA LYS A 3 11.96 11.38 9.28
C LYS A 3 12.15 10.30 8.23
N VAL A 4 11.66 9.11 8.51
CA VAL A 4 11.62 8.02 7.54
C VAL A 4 10.17 7.66 7.24
N TRP A 5 9.94 7.23 6.02
CA TRP A 5 8.62 6.79 5.58
C TRP A 5 8.68 5.29 5.34
N MET A 6 7.73 4.60 5.94
CA MET A 6 7.65 3.14 5.87
C MET A 6 6.45 2.74 5.03
N VAL A 7 6.67 1.80 4.12
CA VAL A 7 5.59 1.22 3.30
C VAL A 7 5.22 -0.12 3.91
N TRP A 8 3.94 -0.31 4.15
CA TRP A 8 3.40 -1.52 4.75
C TRP A 8 2.42 -2.19 3.79
N GLN A 9 2.35 -3.50 3.87
CA GLN A 9 1.34 -4.29 3.17
C GLN A 9 0.45 -4.96 4.18
N THR A 10 -0.87 -4.72 4.08
CA THR A 10 -1.85 -5.42 4.89
C THR A 10 -2.08 -6.81 4.30
N VAL A 11 -1.87 -7.83 5.11
CA VAL A 11 -2.13 -9.22 4.73
C VAL A 11 -3.31 -9.76 5.53
N ASP A 12 -3.70 -10.99 5.28
CA ASP A 12 -4.85 -11.60 5.91
C ASP A 12 -4.78 -11.54 7.44
N PHE A 13 -5.94 -11.43 8.08
CA PHE A 13 -6.10 -11.40 9.54
C PHE A 13 -5.55 -10.14 10.22
N GLY A 14 -5.48 -9.03 9.46
CA GLY A 14 -5.09 -7.75 10.04
C GLY A 14 -3.62 -7.61 10.38
N GLN A 15 -2.77 -8.48 9.83
CA GLN A 15 -1.34 -8.35 9.99
C GLN A 15 -0.77 -7.40 8.95
N ASP A 16 0.16 -6.56 9.37
CA ASP A 16 0.86 -5.65 8.48
C ASP A 16 2.32 -6.07 8.37
N TRP A 17 2.82 -6.06 7.15
CA TRP A 17 4.21 -6.41 6.87
C TRP A 17 4.95 -5.17 6.39
N LEU A 18 6.11 -4.92 6.97
CA LEU A 18 6.98 -3.85 6.52
C LEU A 18 7.61 -4.26 5.19
N VAL A 19 7.32 -3.49 4.15
CA VAL A 19 7.84 -3.75 2.81
C VAL A 19 9.15 -3.02 2.57
N GLY A 20 9.27 -1.78 3.08
CA GLY A 20 10.49 -1.02 2.91
C GLY A 20 10.45 0.30 3.65
N THR A 21 11.61 0.93 3.77
CA THR A 21 11.75 2.24 4.37
C THR A 21 12.40 3.19 3.35
N PHE A 22 12.00 4.44 3.41
CA PHE A 22 12.43 5.44 2.42
C PHE A 22 12.75 6.76 3.12
N SER A 23 13.63 7.53 2.50
CA SER A 23 14.09 8.81 3.06
C SER A 23 13.16 9.98 2.72
N SER A 24 12.17 9.78 1.84
CA SER A 24 11.21 10.81 1.50
C SER A 24 9.83 10.22 1.27
N GLN A 25 8.81 11.04 1.51
CA GLN A 25 7.43 10.63 1.28
C GLN A 25 7.19 10.30 -0.20
N ALA A 26 7.76 11.10 -1.10
CA ALA A 26 7.59 10.89 -2.54
C ALA A 26 8.10 9.52 -2.97
N LYS A 27 9.26 9.11 -2.44
CA LYS A 27 9.82 7.78 -2.73
C LYS A 27 8.95 6.66 -2.17
N ALA A 28 8.45 6.84 -0.95
CA ALA A 28 7.58 5.85 -0.32
C ALA A 28 6.26 5.72 -1.07
N ASP A 29 5.65 6.84 -1.45
CA ASP A 29 4.39 6.84 -2.20
C ASP A 29 4.56 6.16 -3.55
N LYS A 30 5.66 6.43 -4.24
CA LYS A 30 5.95 5.79 -5.53
C LYS A 30 6.12 4.28 -5.36
N ALA A 31 6.85 3.85 -4.33
CA ALA A 31 7.06 2.43 -4.06
C ALA A 31 5.73 1.74 -3.74
N ALA A 32 4.88 2.37 -2.94
CA ALA A 32 3.57 1.83 -2.61
C ALA A 32 2.70 1.69 -3.87
N ASP A 33 2.72 2.69 -4.74
CA ASP A 33 1.97 2.65 -6.01
C ASP A 33 2.48 1.53 -6.90
N ASP A 34 3.80 1.40 -7.08
CA ASP A 34 4.40 0.36 -7.91
C ASP A 34 4.04 -1.03 -7.39
N MET A 35 4.04 -1.21 -6.08
CA MET A 35 3.67 -2.47 -5.45
C MET A 35 2.18 -2.76 -5.62
N PHE A 36 1.34 -1.74 -5.52
CA PHE A 36 -0.09 -1.87 -5.71
C PHE A 36 -0.42 -2.31 -7.14
N PHE A 37 0.21 -1.68 -8.13
CA PHE A 37 0.01 -2.08 -9.53
C PHE A 37 0.51 -3.50 -9.79
N GLY A 38 1.63 -3.91 -9.20
CA GLY A 38 2.11 -5.28 -9.28
C GLY A 38 1.13 -6.27 -8.64
N TRP A 39 0.56 -5.91 -7.50
CA TRP A 39 -0.44 -6.71 -6.81
C TRP A 39 -1.70 -6.89 -7.66
N LEU A 40 -2.15 -5.82 -8.34
CA LEU A 40 -3.29 -5.90 -9.26
C LEU A 40 -2.97 -6.80 -10.45
N ALA A 41 -1.77 -6.68 -11.02
CA ALA A 41 -1.36 -7.48 -12.16
C ALA A 41 -1.32 -8.97 -11.82
N ASP A 42 -0.87 -9.32 -10.62
CA ASP A 42 -0.85 -10.72 -10.16
C ASP A 42 -2.26 -11.31 -10.07
N ARG A 43 -3.28 -10.46 -9.95
CA ARG A 43 -4.68 -10.87 -9.88
C ARG A 43 -5.42 -10.68 -11.20
N ASP A 44 -4.70 -10.38 -12.27
CA ASP A 44 -5.28 -10.07 -13.58
C ASP A 44 -6.37 -9.00 -13.49
N MET A 45 -6.13 -7.99 -12.66
CA MET A 45 -7.10 -6.94 -12.38
C MET A 45 -6.54 -5.58 -12.77
N THR A 46 -7.37 -4.75 -13.41
CA THR A 46 -7.02 -3.36 -13.69
C THR A 46 -7.44 -2.46 -12.51
N LEU A 47 -6.86 -1.27 -12.45
CA LEU A 47 -7.25 -0.28 -11.45
C LEU A 47 -8.74 0.05 -11.53
N ALA A 48 -9.28 0.15 -12.73
CA ALA A 48 -10.71 0.42 -12.94
C ALA A 48 -11.57 -0.72 -12.38
N GLN A 49 -11.17 -1.97 -12.60
CA GLN A 49 -11.87 -3.12 -12.07
C GLN A 49 -11.84 -3.15 -10.54
N TRP A 50 -10.70 -2.83 -9.95
CA TRP A 50 -10.56 -2.80 -8.50
C TRP A 50 -11.45 -1.72 -7.89
N ARG A 51 -11.47 -0.52 -8.48
CA ARG A 51 -12.32 0.58 -8.01
C ARG A 51 -13.81 0.23 -8.14
N ALA A 52 -14.21 -0.44 -9.21
CA ALA A 52 -15.58 -0.88 -9.39
C ALA A 52 -16.00 -1.88 -8.31
N LYS A 53 -15.10 -2.76 -7.88
CA LYS A 53 -15.37 -3.70 -6.81
C LYS A 53 -15.52 -3.03 -5.45
N GLN A 54 -14.84 -1.93 -5.21
CA GLN A 54 -14.94 -1.18 -3.95
C GLN A 54 -16.36 -0.66 -3.69
N ASP A 55 -17.14 -0.42 -4.74
CA ASP A 55 -18.52 0.05 -4.62
C ASP A 55 -19.49 -1.06 -4.15
N GLN A 56 -19.01 -2.29 -4.04
CA GLN A 56 -19.84 -3.43 -3.64
C GLN A 56 -19.78 -3.62 -2.12
N PRO A 57 -20.94 -3.75 -1.44
CA PRO A 57 -20.98 -3.75 0.03
C PRO A 57 -20.30 -4.94 0.68
N TRP A 58 -20.09 -6.05 -0.05
CA TRP A 58 -19.41 -7.22 0.49
C TRP A 58 -17.90 -7.19 0.24
N PHE A 59 -17.41 -6.20 -0.49
CA PHE A 59 -16.00 -6.09 -0.84
C PHE A 59 -15.32 -5.19 0.18
N ASP A 60 -14.67 -5.80 1.16
CA ASP A 60 -13.95 -5.08 2.21
C ASP A 60 -12.48 -4.96 1.79
N THR A 61 -12.21 -4.00 0.90
CA THR A 61 -10.82 -3.73 0.55
C THR A 61 -10.54 -2.24 0.54
N ASP A 62 -9.77 -1.86 1.52
CA ASP A 62 -8.94 -0.69 1.39
C ASP A 62 -7.70 -1.06 0.58
N ASP A 63 -7.00 -0.04 0.09
CA ASP A 63 -5.68 -0.22 -0.51
C ASP A 63 -4.82 -1.08 0.42
N PRO A 64 -4.28 -2.23 -0.06
CA PRO A 64 -3.48 -3.09 0.82
C PRO A 64 -2.12 -2.51 1.18
N PHE A 65 -1.72 -1.42 0.54
CA PHE A 65 -0.45 -0.76 0.82
C PHE A 65 -0.69 0.60 1.43
N PHE A 66 0.05 0.94 2.48
CA PHE A 66 -0.05 2.25 3.10
C PHE A 66 1.32 2.73 3.56
N VAL A 67 1.45 4.04 3.73
CA VAL A 67 2.69 4.71 4.12
C VAL A 67 2.49 5.35 5.48
N THR A 68 3.45 5.11 6.37
CA THR A 68 3.50 5.80 7.66
C THR A 68 4.82 6.57 7.77
N ALA A 69 4.81 7.66 8.52
CA ALA A 69 6.01 8.44 8.78
C ALA A 69 6.41 8.26 10.25
N THR A 70 7.71 8.12 10.48
CA THR A 70 8.27 7.96 11.82
C THR A 70 9.50 8.85 11.95
N ASP A 71 9.59 9.55 13.07
CA ASP A 71 10.77 10.34 13.38
C ASP A 71 11.86 9.42 13.93
N VAL A 72 13.06 9.58 13.36
CA VAL A 72 14.26 8.85 13.80
C VAL A 72 15.08 9.76 14.69
N GLN A 73 15.33 9.31 15.88
CA GLN A 73 16.16 10.05 16.82
C GLN A 73 17.63 9.72 16.66
#